data_557c41b6409efd6899485086aac21887
#
_entry.id   557c41b6409efd6899485086aac21887
#
_cell.length_a   1.000
_cell.length_b   1.000
_cell.length_c   1.000
_cell.angle_alpha   90.00
_cell.angle_beta   90.00
_cell.angle_gamma   90.00
#
_symmetry.space_group_name_H-M   'P 1'
#
loop_
_entity.id
_entity.type
_entity.pdbx_description
1 polymer ?
#
loop_
_entity_poly.entity_id
_entity_poly.type
_entity_poly.pdbx_seq_one_letter_code
_entity_poly.pdbx_strand_id
1 'polypeptide(L)'
;YLIVIQNFSAMYLLFNDKPGTLTCDKIVLEKYINADGSDDNSKRILRHAYFNSYFQTGLRNLMDKAILSHVRELNLEHLKDAYTKVDEIPFDFTRRRMSVVIEDRQGKRQIITKGAVEEILDVCSYAEFDGEIHPLTDSLKIKAQKISEEMNRQGMRVLAVSQKSFIEKDCNFVIEDEKEMVLIGYLAFLDPPKPSAAEAIEQLYMHGVAVKILSGDNDTVVKAIARQVGIDTGHSLTGIEMEEMDETTLKEAVKDTTLFSKLT
;
A
#
# COMPACT_ATOMS: atom_id res chain seq x y z
N TYR A 1 35.23 -13.44 -4.69
CA TYR A 1 34.22 -14.14 -5.53
C TYR A 1 34.24 -15.64 -5.32
N LEU A 2 35.39 -16.31 -5.27
CA LEU A 2 35.47 -17.78 -5.06
C LEU A 2 34.94 -18.24 -3.69
N ILE A 3 35.15 -17.46 -2.62
CA ILE A 3 34.70 -17.78 -1.26
C ILE A 3 33.16 -17.73 -1.16
N VAL A 4 32.51 -16.84 -1.89
CA VAL A 4 31.05 -16.76 -1.95
C VAL A 4 30.47 -18.02 -2.64
N ILE A 5 31.09 -18.51 -3.72
CA ILE A 5 30.64 -19.72 -4.43
C ILE A 5 30.82 -20.97 -3.57
N GLN A 6 31.89 -21.09 -2.78
CA GLN A 6 32.08 -22.21 -1.85
C GLN A 6 31.04 -22.23 -0.71
N ASN A 7 30.62 -21.06 -0.22
CA ASN A 7 29.57 -20.98 0.79
C ASN A 7 28.16 -21.28 0.23
N PHE A 8 27.91 -21.03 -1.06
CA PHE A 8 26.65 -21.38 -1.71
C PHE A 8 26.41 -22.91 -1.78
N SER A 9 27.46 -23.70 -1.94
CA SER A 9 27.34 -25.17 -1.99
C SER A 9 27.01 -25.84 -0.65
N ALA A 10 27.09 -25.10 0.46
CA ALA A 10 26.72 -25.54 1.80
C ALA A 10 25.41 -24.87 2.32
N MET A 11 24.70 -24.13 1.47
CA MET A 11 23.47 -23.44 1.85
C MET A 11 22.29 -24.40 1.77
N TYR A 12 21.59 -24.59 2.90
CA TYR A 12 20.35 -25.38 2.98
C TYR A 12 19.11 -24.52 3.11
N LEU A 13 19.27 -23.22 3.44
CA LEU A 13 18.18 -22.31 3.72
C LEU A 13 18.54 -20.90 3.25
N LEU A 14 17.66 -20.29 2.48
CA LEU A 14 17.77 -18.91 2.03
C LEU A 14 16.60 -18.11 2.58
N PHE A 15 16.90 -17.10 3.42
CA PHE A 15 15.96 -16.06 3.78
C PHE A 15 16.05 -14.93 2.77
N ASN A 16 14.91 -14.54 2.22
CA ASN A 16 14.86 -13.54 1.18
C ASN A 16 13.89 -12.42 1.57
N ASP A 17 14.40 -11.18 1.64
CA ASP A 17 13.55 -10.00 1.74
C ASP A 17 12.79 -9.82 0.41
N LYS A 18 11.46 -9.78 0.47
CA LYS A 18 10.59 -9.70 -0.70
C LYS A 18 10.84 -8.45 -1.55
N PRO A 19 10.89 -7.22 -0.98
CA PRO A 19 11.12 -6.01 -1.76
C PRO A 19 12.49 -5.97 -2.42
N GLY A 20 12.52 -5.70 -3.75
CA GLY A 20 13.77 -5.52 -4.50
C GLY A 20 14.56 -6.78 -4.82
N THR A 21 14.26 -7.93 -4.18
CA THR A 21 14.90 -9.21 -4.46
C THR A 21 14.02 -10.10 -5.32
N LEU A 22 12.83 -10.45 -4.85
CA LEU A 22 11.85 -11.22 -5.62
C LEU A 22 11.04 -10.33 -6.56
N THR A 23 10.83 -9.07 -6.19
CA THR A 23 10.06 -8.11 -6.98
C THR A 23 10.96 -7.09 -7.65
N CYS A 24 10.44 -6.44 -8.69
CA CYS A 24 11.09 -5.32 -9.33
C CYS A 24 11.17 -4.13 -8.38
N ASP A 25 12.21 -3.28 -8.52
CA ASP A 25 12.32 -2.03 -7.74
C ASP A 25 11.33 -0.94 -8.19
N LYS A 26 10.29 -1.35 -8.90
CA LYS A 26 9.28 -0.45 -9.47
C LYS A 26 7.89 -0.93 -9.13
N ILE A 27 7.20 -0.17 -8.28
CA ILE A 27 5.78 -0.33 -8.02
C ILE A 27 5.00 0.36 -9.15
N VAL A 28 3.91 -0.28 -9.62
CA VAL A 28 3.03 0.24 -10.66
C VAL A 28 1.65 0.50 -10.07
N LEU A 29 1.05 1.66 -10.37
CA LEU A 29 -0.36 1.91 -10.08
C LEU A 29 -1.21 1.17 -11.12
N GLU A 30 -1.88 0.11 -10.68
CA GLU A 30 -2.64 -0.80 -11.55
C GLU A 30 -4.10 -0.40 -11.66
N LYS A 31 -4.72 0.00 -10.53
CA LYS A 31 -6.14 0.37 -10.49
C LYS A 31 -6.37 1.57 -9.59
N TYR A 32 -7.38 2.34 -9.94
CA TYR A 32 -8.00 3.35 -9.08
C TYR A 32 -9.51 3.23 -9.21
N ILE A 33 -10.20 2.99 -8.10
CA ILE A 33 -11.61 2.60 -8.05
C ILE A 33 -12.37 3.41 -7.01
N ASN A 34 -13.64 3.63 -7.26
CA ASN A 34 -14.55 4.38 -6.39
C ASN A 34 -14.79 3.67 -5.04
N ALA A 35 -15.34 4.37 -4.07
CA ALA A 35 -15.63 3.84 -2.74
C ALA A 35 -16.59 2.62 -2.76
N ASP A 36 -17.42 2.49 -3.77
CA ASP A 36 -18.31 1.36 -3.98
C ASP A 36 -17.68 0.17 -4.72
N GLY A 37 -16.44 0.32 -5.20
CA GLY A 37 -15.70 -0.70 -5.95
C GLY A 37 -15.85 -0.62 -7.47
N SER A 38 -16.59 0.36 -8.00
CA SER A 38 -16.68 0.63 -9.45
C SER A 38 -15.42 1.35 -9.97
N ASP A 39 -15.16 1.27 -11.27
CA ASP A 39 -14.03 1.95 -11.89
C ASP A 39 -14.19 3.49 -11.83
N ASP A 40 -13.11 4.21 -11.46
CA ASP A 40 -13.08 5.68 -11.50
C ASP A 40 -12.85 6.21 -12.91
N ASN A 41 -13.92 6.26 -13.71
CA ASN A 41 -13.88 6.81 -15.06
C ASN A 41 -13.60 8.32 -15.09
N SER A 42 -13.86 9.03 -14.00
CA SER A 42 -13.63 10.48 -13.86
C SER A 42 -12.18 10.84 -13.54
N LYS A 43 -11.36 9.86 -13.18
CA LYS A 43 -9.99 10.02 -12.68
C LYS A 43 -9.92 10.92 -11.43
N ARG A 44 -11.01 11.01 -10.68
CA ARG A 44 -11.10 11.86 -9.49
C ARG A 44 -10.17 11.36 -8.39
N ILE A 45 -10.16 10.06 -8.15
CA ILE A 45 -9.32 9.43 -7.13
C ILE A 45 -7.84 9.61 -7.49
N LEU A 46 -7.49 9.36 -8.75
CA LEU A 46 -6.14 9.58 -9.26
C LEU A 46 -5.69 11.03 -9.07
N ARG A 47 -6.56 12.00 -9.38
CA ARG A 47 -6.28 13.42 -9.20
C ARG A 47 -6.01 13.79 -7.74
N HIS A 48 -6.84 13.30 -6.80
CA HIS A 48 -6.63 13.57 -5.37
C HIS A 48 -5.37 12.91 -4.83
N ALA A 49 -5.11 11.67 -5.23
CA ALA A 49 -3.88 10.97 -4.90
C ALA A 49 -2.64 11.70 -5.46
N TYR A 50 -2.75 12.25 -6.68
CA TYR A 50 -1.70 13.07 -7.27
C TYR A 50 -1.42 14.31 -6.44
N PHE A 51 -2.43 15.08 -6.05
CA PHE A 51 -2.25 16.26 -5.21
C PHE A 51 -1.58 15.90 -3.88
N ASN A 52 -2.03 14.84 -3.22
CA ASN A 52 -1.42 14.38 -1.99
C ASN A 52 0.06 14.01 -2.20
N SER A 53 0.40 13.23 -3.24
CA SER A 53 1.78 12.82 -3.53
C SER A 53 2.67 13.96 -4.06
N TYR A 54 2.09 14.96 -4.73
CA TYR A 54 2.83 16.08 -5.31
C TYR A 54 3.17 17.15 -4.27
N PHE A 55 2.19 17.55 -3.46
CA PHE A 55 2.31 18.66 -2.52
C PHE A 55 2.96 18.29 -1.18
N GLN A 56 3.11 17.01 -0.85
CA GLN A 56 3.87 16.59 0.33
C GLN A 56 5.34 17.01 0.26
N THR A 57 5.93 17.36 1.41
CA THR A 57 7.37 17.73 1.51
C THR A 57 8.25 16.60 2.03
N GLY A 58 7.65 15.52 2.55
CA GLY A 58 8.37 14.35 3.06
C GLY A 58 9.05 13.49 1.97
N LEU A 59 9.69 12.42 2.39
CA LEU A 59 10.26 11.44 1.47
C LEU A 59 9.16 10.71 0.70
N ARG A 60 9.14 10.90 -0.61
CA ARG A 60 8.22 10.19 -1.51
C ARG A 60 8.59 8.72 -1.56
N ASN A 61 7.68 7.89 -1.10
CA ASN A 61 7.83 6.44 -1.18
C ASN A 61 7.60 5.92 -2.62
N LEU A 62 7.73 4.60 -2.82
CA LEU A 62 7.57 4.00 -4.15
C LEU A 62 6.14 4.15 -4.71
N MET A 63 5.11 4.14 -3.85
CA MET A 63 3.72 4.33 -4.26
C MET A 63 3.46 5.77 -4.70
N ASP A 64 4.05 6.77 -4.03
CA ASP A 64 4.00 8.17 -4.47
C ASP A 64 4.64 8.34 -5.86
N LYS A 65 5.81 7.72 -6.06
CA LYS A 65 6.49 7.75 -7.35
C LYS A 65 5.65 7.10 -8.46
N ALA A 66 4.96 5.99 -8.14
CA ALA A 66 4.06 5.32 -9.08
C ALA A 66 2.87 6.21 -9.48
N ILE A 67 2.24 6.90 -8.51
CA ILE A 67 1.15 7.86 -8.80
C ILE A 67 1.65 8.98 -9.71
N LEU A 68 2.80 9.59 -9.36
CA LEU A 68 3.37 10.70 -10.13
C LEU A 68 3.75 10.27 -11.55
N SER A 69 4.31 9.07 -11.72
CA SER A 69 4.64 8.51 -13.04
C SER A 69 3.39 8.28 -13.88
N HIS A 70 2.37 7.67 -13.30
CA HIS A 70 1.11 7.38 -13.99
C HIS A 70 0.39 8.66 -14.45
N VAL A 71 0.35 9.70 -13.61
CA VAL A 71 -0.21 11.01 -13.97
C VAL A 71 0.57 11.67 -15.11
N ARG A 72 1.90 11.53 -15.14
CA ARG A 72 2.75 12.02 -16.24
C ARG A 72 2.47 11.28 -17.54
N GLU A 73 2.36 9.96 -17.51
CA GLU A 73 2.02 9.13 -18.67
C GLU A 73 0.66 9.53 -19.28
N LEU A 74 -0.28 9.97 -18.45
CA LEU A 74 -1.58 10.49 -18.89
C LEU A 74 -1.59 11.98 -19.25
N ASN A 75 -0.44 12.69 -19.18
CA ASN A 75 -0.31 14.13 -19.43
C ASN A 75 -1.22 15.00 -18.54
N LEU A 76 -1.46 14.60 -17.28
CA LEU A 76 -2.34 15.27 -16.32
C LEU A 76 -1.58 16.14 -15.30
N GLU A 77 -0.27 16.36 -15.47
CA GLU A 77 0.55 17.13 -14.50
C GLU A 77 0.09 18.58 -14.33
N HIS A 78 -0.54 19.17 -15.37
CA HIS A 78 -1.08 20.53 -15.36
C HIS A 78 -2.18 20.76 -14.31
N LEU A 79 -2.80 19.70 -13.79
CA LEU A 79 -3.85 19.79 -12.78
C LEU A 79 -3.39 20.51 -11.50
N LYS A 80 -2.10 20.40 -11.15
CA LYS A 80 -1.51 21.10 -9.99
C LYS A 80 -1.54 22.63 -10.13
N ASP A 81 -1.49 23.17 -11.36
CA ASP A 81 -1.35 24.62 -11.60
C ASP A 81 -2.60 25.42 -11.18
N ALA A 82 -3.70 24.74 -10.92
CA ALA A 82 -4.94 25.32 -10.40
C ALA A 82 -5.00 25.38 -8.87
N TYR A 83 -4.01 24.83 -8.17
CA TYR A 83 -4.00 24.69 -6.73
C TYR A 83 -2.68 25.16 -6.12
N THR A 84 -2.75 25.62 -4.87
CA THR A 84 -1.59 25.92 -4.03
C THR A 84 -1.63 25.07 -2.77
N LYS A 85 -0.45 24.67 -2.29
CA LYS A 85 -0.34 24.04 -0.98
C LYS A 85 -0.54 25.06 0.11
N VAL A 86 -1.39 24.74 1.08
CA VAL A 86 -1.62 25.53 2.29
C VAL A 86 -0.85 24.93 3.45
N ASP A 87 -1.01 23.63 3.69
CA ASP A 87 -0.41 22.93 4.83
C ASP A 87 -0.27 21.43 4.55
N GLU A 88 0.34 20.68 5.48
CA GLU A 88 0.37 19.23 5.47
C GLU A 88 0.39 18.64 6.87
N ILE A 89 -0.17 17.46 7.04
CA ILE A 89 0.00 16.62 8.22
C ILE A 89 0.86 15.45 7.77
N PRO A 90 2.17 15.42 8.16
CA PRO A 90 3.11 14.43 7.65
C PRO A 90 2.71 13.00 7.98
N PHE A 91 3.23 12.06 7.20
CA PHE A 91 3.08 10.63 7.49
C PHE A 91 3.74 10.27 8.81
N ASP A 92 3.07 9.45 9.60
CA ASP A 92 3.67 8.73 10.71
C ASP A 92 3.24 7.25 10.71
N PHE A 93 4.08 6.40 11.29
CA PHE A 93 3.88 4.95 11.27
C PHE A 93 2.73 4.47 12.15
N THR A 94 2.36 5.24 13.16
CA THR A 94 1.23 4.90 14.05
C THR A 94 -0.10 5.15 13.35
N ARG A 95 -0.24 6.32 12.71
CA ARG A 95 -1.45 6.70 11.97
C ARG A 95 -1.53 6.08 10.57
N ARG A 96 -0.44 5.59 10.00
CA ARG A 96 -0.30 5.02 8.65
C ARG A 96 -1.04 5.78 7.55
N ARG A 97 -1.15 7.12 7.70
CA ARG A 97 -1.77 8.04 6.74
C ARG A 97 -1.07 9.39 6.75
N MET A 98 -1.28 10.15 5.72
CA MET A 98 -0.80 11.53 5.59
C MET A 98 -1.82 12.40 4.89
N SER A 99 -1.79 13.69 5.18
CA SER A 99 -2.71 14.66 4.60
C SER A 99 -1.97 15.84 3.98
N VAL A 100 -2.51 16.37 2.89
CA VAL A 100 -2.14 17.68 2.38
C VAL A 100 -3.37 18.57 2.34
N VAL A 101 -3.18 19.86 2.60
CA VAL A 101 -4.21 20.86 2.46
C VAL A 101 -3.87 21.72 1.25
N ILE A 102 -4.78 21.80 0.32
CA ILE A 102 -4.64 22.59 -0.89
C ILE A 102 -5.76 23.61 -1.01
N GLU A 103 -5.48 24.71 -1.71
CA GLU A 103 -6.43 25.77 -2.00
C GLU A 103 -6.51 25.98 -3.51
N ASP A 104 -7.72 26.10 -4.03
CA ASP A 104 -7.95 26.43 -5.43
C ASP A 104 -7.90 27.95 -5.68
N ARG A 105 -7.99 28.36 -6.96
CA ARG A 105 -7.97 29.78 -7.35
C ARG A 105 -9.15 30.62 -6.81
N GLN A 106 -10.19 29.97 -6.30
CA GLN A 106 -11.37 30.62 -5.73
C GLN A 106 -11.29 30.71 -4.19
N GLY A 107 -10.17 30.25 -3.59
CA GLY A 107 -9.95 30.24 -2.15
C GLY A 107 -10.63 29.06 -1.44
N LYS A 108 -11.16 28.08 -2.18
CA LYS A 108 -11.74 26.88 -1.58
C LYS A 108 -10.63 25.92 -1.16
N ARG A 109 -10.61 25.61 0.14
CA ARG A 109 -9.66 24.67 0.73
C ARG A 109 -10.22 23.27 0.87
N GLN A 110 -9.34 22.31 0.69
CA GLN A 110 -9.65 20.90 0.95
C GLN A 110 -8.45 20.18 1.56
N ILE A 111 -8.72 19.32 2.53
CA ILE A 111 -7.75 18.35 3.02
C ILE A 111 -7.93 17.05 2.25
N ILE A 112 -6.82 16.49 1.79
CA ILE A 112 -6.77 15.21 1.06
C ILE A 112 -5.88 14.28 1.86
N THR A 113 -6.45 13.18 2.33
CA THR A 113 -5.75 12.18 3.14
C THR A 113 -5.61 10.88 2.36
N LYS A 114 -4.41 10.30 2.39
CA LYS A 114 -4.09 9.01 1.78
C LYS A 114 -3.39 8.12 2.80
N GLY A 115 -3.79 6.85 2.89
CA GLY A 115 -3.23 5.92 3.86
C GLY A 115 -3.75 4.51 3.74
N ALA A 116 -3.43 3.68 4.73
CA ALA A 116 -3.96 2.33 4.82
C ALA A 116 -5.48 2.36 4.94
N VAL A 117 -6.14 1.35 4.39
CA VAL A 117 -7.62 1.36 4.24
C VAL A 117 -8.31 1.48 5.59
N GLU A 118 -7.87 0.71 6.58
CA GLU A 118 -8.44 0.70 7.93
C GLU A 118 -8.36 2.10 8.55
N GLU A 119 -7.19 2.72 8.54
CA GLU A 119 -6.95 4.05 9.13
C GLU A 119 -7.69 5.18 8.42
N ILE A 120 -7.94 5.05 7.12
CA ILE A 120 -8.79 6.01 6.39
C ILE A 120 -10.26 5.80 6.73
N LEU A 121 -10.74 4.55 6.85
CA LEU A 121 -12.11 4.27 7.25
C LEU A 121 -12.43 4.79 8.67
N ASP A 122 -11.45 4.80 9.58
CA ASP A 122 -11.61 5.30 10.94
C ASP A 122 -11.84 6.82 11.01
N VAL A 123 -11.31 7.59 10.06
CA VAL A 123 -11.51 9.05 10.02
C VAL A 123 -12.64 9.48 9.10
N CYS A 124 -13.24 8.54 8.35
CA CYS A 124 -14.33 8.82 7.44
C CYS A 124 -15.70 8.64 8.13
N SER A 125 -16.57 9.62 7.95
CA SER A 125 -18.00 9.54 8.30
C SER A 125 -18.89 9.40 7.07
N TYR A 126 -18.33 9.60 5.90
CA TYR A 126 -19.03 9.59 4.63
C TYR A 126 -18.23 8.85 3.55
N ALA A 127 -18.94 8.43 2.50
CA ALA A 127 -18.35 7.89 1.26
C ALA A 127 -19.03 8.54 0.06
N GLU A 128 -18.25 8.77 -1.01
CA GLU A 128 -18.75 9.34 -2.26
C GLU A 128 -18.71 8.29 -3.37
N PHE A 129 -19.84 8.08 -4.01
CA PHE A 129 -20.00 7.28 -5.23
C PHE A 129 -21.20 7.79 -6.01
N ASP A 130 -21.20 7.54 -7.32
CA ASP A 130 -22.23 8.06 -8.25
C ASP A 130 -22.41 9.59 -8.20
N GLY A 131 -21.39 10.33 -7.75
CA GLY A 131 -21.41 11.80 -7.61
C GLY A 131 -22.16 12.30 -6.37
N GLU A 132 -22.61 11.41 -5.49
CA GLU A 132 -23.32 11.74 -4.26
C GLU A 132 -22.52 11.31 -3.01
N ILE A 133 -22.69 12.06 -1.92
CA ILE A 133 -22.09 11.78 -0.62
C ILE A 133 -23.11 11.06 0.26
N HIS A 134 -22.75 9.87 0.72
CA HIS A 134 -23.58 9.03 1.58
C HIS A 134 -22.92 8.84 2.95
N PRO A 135 -23.71 8.66 4.03
CA PRO A 135 -23.15 8.26 5.32
C PRO A 135 -22.38 6.93 5.21
N LEU A 136 -21.19 6.86 5.81
CA LEU A 136 -20.39 5.65 5.84
C LEU A 136 -20.93 4.68 6.90
N THR A 137 -21.90 3.87 6.51
CA THR A 137 -22.51 2.85 7.40
C THR A 137 -21.56 1.66 7.61
N ASP A 138 -21.80 0.85 8.67
CA ASP A 138 -21.03 -0.37 8.92
C ASP A 138 -21.07 -1.34 7.73
N SER A 139 -22.19 -1.41 7.03
CA SER A 139 -22.32 -2.19 5.79
C SER A 139 -21.35 -1.72 4.70
N LEU A 140 -21.19 -0.40 4.52
CA LEU A 140 -20.25 0.17 3.56
C LEU A 140 -18.80 -0.03 4.02
N LYS A 141 -18.49 0.06 5.32
CA LYS A 141 -17.16 -0.26 5.87
C LYS A 141 -16.77 -1.71 5.60
N ILE A 142 -17.68 -2.65 5.84
CA ILE A 142 -17.46 -4.08 5.53
C ILE A 142 -17.24 -4.28 4.02
N LYS A 143 -18.02 -3.59 3.17
CA LYS A 143 -17.83 -3.63 1.72
C LYS A 143 -16.45 -3.10 1.32
N ALA A 144 -16.02 -1.98 1.90
CA ALA A 144 -14.71 -1.37 1.69
C ALA A 144 -13.55 -2.33 2.04
N GLN A 145 -13.65 -3.01 3.18
CA GLN A 145 -12.68 -4.01 3.60
C GLN A 145 -12.63 -5.19 2.63
N LYS A 146 -13.77 -5.70 2.19
CA LYS A 146 -13.82 -6.79 1.19
C LYS A 146 -13.21 -6.41 -0.16
N ILE A 147 -13.41 -5.18 -0.61
CA ILE A 147 -12.79 -4.64 -1.84
C ILE A 147 -11.25 -4.66 -1.68
N SER A 148 -10.75 -4.14 -0.55
CA SER A 148 -9.32 -4.15 -0.24
C SER A 148 -8.75 -5.58 -0.16
N GLU A 149 -9.43 -6.48 0.53
CA GLU A 149 -9.02 -7.89 0.65
C GLU A 149 -8.95 -8.59 -0.71
N GLU A 150 -9.93 -8.35 -1.60
CA GLU A 150 -9.94 -8.94 -2.93
C GLU A 150 -8.75 -8.47 -3.77
N MET A 151 -8.42 -7.17 -3.73
CA MET A 151 -7.23 -6.65 -4.40
C MET A 151 -5.93 -7.21 -3.77
N ASN A 152 -5.89 -7.34 -2.45
CA ASN A 152 -4.75 -7.96 -1.75
C ASN A 152 -4.56 -9.43 -2.16
N ARG A 153 -5.67 -10.20 -2.34
CA ARG A 153 -5.59 -11.60 -2.85
C ARG A 153 -5.01 -11.67 -4.26
N GLN A 154 -5.15 -10.62 -5.05
CA GLN A 154 -4.53 -10.47 -6.37
C GLN A 154 -3.07 -10.01 -6.30
N GLY A 155 -2.48 -9.86 -5.11
CA GLY A 155 -1.11 -9.43 -4.90
C GLY A 155 -0.89 -7.91 -4.94
N MET A 156 -1.97 -7.12 -4.92
CA MET A 156 -1.88 -5.66 -4.94
C MET A 156 -1.85 -5.10 -3.53
N ARG A 157 -1.07 -4.04 -3.32
CA ARG A 157 -1.14 -3.20 -2.12
C ARG A 157 -2.21 -2.13 -2.33
N VAL A 158 -3.06 -1.91 -1.33
CA VAL A 158 -4.18 -0.98 -1.43
C VAL A 158 -3.99 0.20 -0.50
N LEU A 159 -4.19 1.41 -1.03
CA LEU A 159 -4.34 2.63 -0.26
C LEU A 159 -5.74 3.19 -0.48
N ALA A 160 -6.34 3.75 0.56
CA ALA A 160 -7.55 4.54 0.44
C ALA A 160 -7.22 6.04 0.35
N VAL A 161 -8.12 6.76 -0.30
CA VAL A 161 -8.07 8.22 -0.45
C VAL A 161 -9.37 8.81 0.05
N SER A 162 -9.25 9.81 0.91
CA SER A 162 -10.38 10.57 1.43
C SER A 162 -10.15 12.08 1.28
N GLN A 163 -11.22 12.83 1.36
CA GLN A 163 -11.19 14.28 1.31
C GLN A 163 -12.18 14.92 2.28
N LYS A 164 -11.93 16.19 2.63
CA LYS A 164 -12.89 17.07 3.28
C LYS A 164 -12.69 18.49 2.78
N SER A 165 -13.77 19.17 2.44
CA SER A 165 -13.72 20.57 2.02
C SER A 165 -13.98 21.50 3.21
N PHE A 166 -13.18 22.55 3.33
CA PHE A 166 -13.36 23.61 4.31
C PHE A 166 -13.68 24.93 3.60
N ILE A 167 -14.55 25.71 4.17
CA ILE A 167 -14.87 27.04 3.65
C ILE A 167 -14.06 28.10 4.37
N GLU A 168 -13.79 27.92 5.67
CA GLU A 168 -13.07 28.89 6.50
C GLU A 168 -12.22 28.20 7.57
N LYS A 169 -10.91 28.24 7.45
CA LYS A 169 -9.98 28.00 8.56
C LYS A 169 -8.68 28.75 8.29
N ASP A 170 -8.22 29.53 9.28
CA ASP A 170 -6.87 30.08 9.29
C ASP A 170 -5.83 28.96 9.35
N CYS A 171 -4.63 29.23 8.87
CA CYS A 171 -3.53 28.29 8.78
C CYS A 171 -3.25 27.57 10.11
N ASN A 172 -2.81 26.35 10.05
CA ASN A 172 -2.41 25.35 11.04
C ASN A 172 -3.42 24.19 11.11
N PHE A 173 -3.24 23.24 10.20
CA PHE A 173 -3.99 22.00 10.23
C PHE A 173 -3.26 21.00 11.13
N VAL A 174 -4.05 20.32 11.97
CA VAL A 174 -3.55 19.37 12.96
C VAL A 174 -4.22 18.01 12.77
N ILE A 175 -3.73 17.01 13.47
CA ILE A 175 -4.22 15.61 13.35
C ILE A 175 -5.74 15.51 13.62
N GLU A 176 -6.27 16.34 14.52
CA GLU A 176 -7.69 16.40 14.87
C GLU A 176 -8.59 16.91 13.73
N ASP A 177 -8.01 17.50 12.70
CA ASP A 177 -8.74 17.92 11.49
C ASP A 177 -9.02 16.73 10.55
N GLU A 178 -8.27 15.64 10.68
CA GLU A 178 -8.49 14.37 9.99
C GLU A 178 -9.69 13.62 10.57
N LYS A 179 -10.87 14.21 10.51
CA LYS A 179 -12.13 13.63 10.97
C LYS A 179 -13.29 14.00 10.07
N GLU A 180 -14.36 13.23 10.12
CA GLU A 180 -15.56 13.44 9.29
C GLU A 180 -15.20 13.55 7.81
N MET A 181 -14.22 12.75 7.39
CA MET A 181 -13.75 12.71 6.02
C MET A 181 -14.76 11.98 5.12
N VAL A 182 -14.66 12.25 3.83
CA VAL A 182 -15.41 11.56 2.78
C VAL A 182 -14.47 10.60 2.07
N LEU A 183 -14.70 9.30 2.20
CA LEU A 183 -14.00 8.28 1.43
C LEU A 183 -14.35 8.46 -0.05
N ILE A 184 -13.36 8.64 -0.93
CA ILE A 184 -13.58 8.77 -2.37
C ILE A 184 -13.20 7.52 -3.15
N GLY A 185 -12.31 6.68 -2.61
CA GLY A 185 -11.98 5.41 -3.23
C GLY A 185 -10.59 4.89 -2.89
N TYR A 186 -10.10 4.00 -3.75
CA TYR A 186 -8.89 3.22 -3.51
C TYR A 186 -7.92 3.28 -4.68
N LEU A 187 -6.65 3.13 -4.36
CA LEU A 187 -5.55 2.93 -5.29
C LEU A 187 -4.97 1.55 -5.05
N ALA A 188 -4.82 0.76 -6.08
CA ALA A 188 -4.20 -0.56 -6.00
C ALA A 188 -2.89 -0.58 -6.77
N PHE A 189 -1.84 -1.00 -6.11
CA PHE A 189 -0.47 -1.01 -6.61
C PHE A 189 0.03 -2.44 -6.75
N LEU A 190 0.60 -2.76 -7.88
CA LEU A 190 1.27 -4.03 -8.13
C LEU A 190 2.78 -3.85 -7.94
N ASP A 191 3.36 -4.80 -7.23
CA ASP A 191 4.81 -4.97 -7.09
C ASP A 191 5.19 -6.21 -7.89
N PRO A 192 5.46 -6.09 -9.21
CA PRO A 192 5.60 -7.25 -10.08
C PRO A 192 6.84 -8.06 -9.71
N PRO A 193 6.76 -9.39 -9.68
CA PRO A 193 7.93 -10.24 -9.50
C PRO A 193 8.92 -10.03 -10.64
N LYS A 194 10.22 -10.19 -10.36
CA LYS A 194 11.24 -10.21 -11.41
C LYS A 194 10.99 -11.38 -12.35
N PRO A 195 11.14 -11.21 -13.67
CA PRO A 195 10.97 -12.30 -14.63
C PRO A 195 11.84 -13.53 -14.30
N SER A 196 13.04 -13.30 -13.75
CA SER A 196 13.97 -14.36 -13.36
C SER A 196 13.71 -15.00 -11.99
N ALA A 197 12.74 -14.50 -11.20
CA ALA A 197 12.55 -14.96 -9.83
C ALA A 197 12.07 -16.41 -9.76
N ALA A 198 11.08 -16.77 -10.58
CA ALA A 198 10.53 -18.11 -10.60
C ALA A 198 11.59 -19.16 -10.98
N GLU A 199 12.38 -18.89 -12.03
CA GLU A 199 13.47 -19.78 -12.48
C GLU A 199 14.54 -19.92 -11.41
N ALA A 200 14.95 -18.81 -10.76
CA ALA A 200 15.95 -18.85 -9.71
C ALA A 200 15.48 -19.68 -8.50
N ILE A 201 14.21 -19.57 -8.11
CA ILE A 201 13.63 -20.34 -7.01
C ILE A 201 13.56 -21.82 -7.35
N GLU A 202 13.17 -22.19 -8.58
CA GLU A 202 13.16 -23.55 -9.05
C GLU A 202 14.57 -24.17 -8.99
N GLN A 203 15.59 -23.44 -9.43
CA GLN A 203 16.98 -23.88 -9.35
C GLN A 203 17.43 -24.08 -7.90
N LEU A 204 17.05 -23.22 -6.97
CA LEU A 204 17.35 -23.39 -5.54
C LEU A 204 16.73 -24.66 -5.00
N TYR A 205 15.46 -24.95 -5.31
CA TYR A 205 14.80 -26.19 -4.90
C TYR A 205 15.45 -27.43 -5.49
N MET A 206 15.84 -27.40 -6.76
CA MET A 206 16.56 -28.50 -7.40
C MET A 206 17.90 -28.80 -6.72
N HIS A 207 18.53 -27.82 -6.10
CA HIS A 207 19.77 -27.97 -5.32
C HIS A 207 19.54 -28.23 -3.83
N GLY A 208 18.27 -28.49 -3.42
CA GLY A 208 17.94 -28.80 -2.03
C GLY A 208 17.93 -27.60 -1.08
N VAL A 209 17.89 -26.37 -1.62
CA VAL A 209 17.85 -25.15 -0.83
C VAL A 209 16.40 -24.76 -0.56
N ALA A 210 15.99 -24.71 0.71
CA ALA A 210 14.69 -24.20 1.10
C ALA A 210 14.70 -22.66 1.06
N VAL A 211 13.65 -22.08 0.48
CA VAL A 211 13.49 -20.61 0.38
C VAL A 211 12.40 -20.15 1.34
N LYS A 212 12.71 -19.15 2.15
CA LYS A 212 11.76 -18.49 3.05
C LYS A 212 11.67 -17.00 2.72
N ILE A 213 10.45 -16.45 2.75
CA ILE A 213 10.20 -15.05 2.44
C ILE A 213 9.96 -14.27 3.73
N LEU A 214 10.66 -13.14 3.87
CA LEU A 214 10.45 -12.12 4.91
C LEU A 214 9.85 -10.88 4.26
N SER A 215 8.81 -10.30 4.83
CA SER A 215 8.18 -9.10 4.28
C SER A 215 7.44 -8.27 5.34
N GLY A 216 7.53 -6.95 5.23
CA GLY A 216 6.66 -6.02 5.97
C GLY A 216 5.24 -5.94 5.42
N ASP A 217 4.96 -6.58 4.26
CA ASP A 217 3.64 -6.54 3.63
C ASP A 217 2.60 -7.40 4.36
N ASN A 218 1.34 -7.17 4.00
CA ASN A 218 0.21 -7.99 4.40
C ASN A 218 0.38 -9.44 3.92
N ASP A 219 0.00 -10.40 4.76
CA ASP A 219 0.12 -11.84 4.51
C ASP A 219 -0.52 -12.28 3.17
N THR A 220 -1.68 -11.73 2.84
CA THR A 220 -2.39 -12.03 1.58
C THR A 220 -1.59 -11.62 0.35
N VAL A 221 -0.95 -10.45 0.38
CA VAL A 221 -0.08 -9.95 -0.71
C VAL A 221 1.17 -10.82 -0.84
N VAL A 222 1.81 -11.17 0.29
CA VAL A 222 3.01 -12.03 0.30
C VAL A 222 2.68 -13.39 -0.29
N LYS A 223 1.56 -14.01 0.12
CA LYS A 223 1.07 -15.28 -0.43
C LYS A 223 0.80 -15.23 -1.93
N ALA A 224 0.20 -14.14 -2.41
CA ALA A 224 -0.07 -13.97 -3.83
C ALA A 224 1.22 -13.94 -4.67
N ILE A 225 2.22 -13.19 -4.21
CA ILE A 225 3.51 -13.10 -4.90
C ILE A 225 4.30 -14.41 -4.78
N ALA A 226 4.31 -15.05 -3.60
CA ALA A 226 4.95 -16.35 -3.41
C ALA A 226 4.44 -17.39 -4.41
N ARG A 227 3.11 -17.47 -4.61
CA ARG A 227 2.51 -18.37 -5.63
C ARG A 227 2.97 -18.06 -7.05
N GLN A 228 3.10 -16.77 -7.41
CA GLN A 228 3.54 -16.38 -8.75
C GLN A 228 4.97 -16.82 -9.07
N VAL A 229 5.81 -16.92 -8.04
CA VAL A 229 7.20 -17.35 -8.20
C VAL A 229 7.45 -18.82 -7.81
N GLY A 230 6.38 -19.60 -7.58
CA GLY A 230 6.48 -21.05 -7.33
C GLY A 230 6.87 -21.43 -5.90
N ILE A 231 6.70 -20.53 -4.92
CA ILE A 231 6.96 -20.84 -3.50
C ILE A 231 5.68 -21.38 -2.85
N ASP A 232 5.80 -22.47 -2.09
CA ASP A 232 4.70 -23.02 -1.30
C ASP A 232 4.25 -22.03 -0.22
N THR A 233 2.93 -21.82 -0.15
CA THR A 233 2.30 -20.87 0.78
C THR A 233 1.64 -21.56 1.98
N GLY A 234 1.98 -22.81 2.27
CA GLY A 234 1.30 -23.63 3.28
C GLY A 234 1.34 -23.05 4.70
N HIS A 235 2.53 -22.69 5.20
CA HIS A 235 2.70 -22.14 6.53
C HIS A 235 3.18 -20.68 6.47
N SER A 236 2.44 -19.78 7.12
CA SER A 236 2.82 -18.38 7.25
C SER A 236 2.68 -17.91 8.69
N LEU A 237 3.56 -17.00 9.12
CA LEU A 237 3.51 -16.31 10.41
C LEU A 237 3.55 -14.80 10.19
N THR A 238 2.80 -14.08 10.99
CA THR A 238 2.86 -12.62 11.05
C THR A 238 3.82 -12.17 12.16
N GLY A 239 4.35 -10.93 12.06
CA GLY A 239 5.20 -10.36 13.09
C GLY A 239 4.53 -10.38 14.48
N ILE A 240 3.22 -10.07 14.55
CA ILE A 240 2.45 -10.09 15.81
C ILE A 240 2.41 -11.50 16.41
N GLU A 241 2.10 -12.53 15.61
CA GLU A 241 2.08 -13.92 16.09
C GLU A 241 3.46 -14.35 16.60
N MET A 242 4.54 -13.88 15.96
CA MET A 242 5.92 -14.19 16.40
C MET A 242 6.27 -13.50 17.72
N GLU A 243 5.81 -12.26 17.94
CA GLU A 243 6.02 -11.51 19.20
C GLU A 243 5.30 -12.14 20.40
N GLU A 244 4.21 -12.83 20.17
CA GLU A 244 3.43 -13.54 21.20
C GLU A 244 4.02 -14.91 21.57
N MET A 245 4.99 -15.44 20.79
CA MET A 245 5.61 -16.75 21.02
C MET A 245 6.79 -16.67 21.99
N ASP A 246 6.94 -17.66 22.83
CA ASP A 246 8.20 -17.87 23.54
C ASP A 246 9.31 -18.37 22.61
N GLU A 247 10.57 -18.26 23.05
CA GLU A 247 11.75 -18.59 22.22
C GLU A 247 11.73 -20.04 21.70
N THR A 248 11.21 -20.98 22.49
CA THR A 248 11.19 -22.39 22.13
C THR A 248 10.14 -22.65 21.04
N THR A 249 8.94 -22.13 21.24
CA THR A 249 7.83 -22.22 20.28
C THR A 249 8.21 -21.53 18.98
N LEU A 250 8.83 -20.35 19.02
CA LEU A 250 9.28 -19.63 17.82
C LEU A 250 10.33 -20.43 17.04
N LYS A 251 11.31 -21.05 17.70
CA LYS A 251 12.32 -21.89 17.07
C LYS A 251 11.73 -23.08 16.30
N GLU A 252 10.70 -23.72 16.84
CA GLU A 252 10.00 -24.81 16.17
C GLU A 252 9.14 -24.27 14.99
N ALA A 253 8.34 -23.25 15.24
CA ALA A 253 7.46 -22.66 14.22
C ALA A 253 8.23 -22.15 13.00
N VAL A 254 9.39 -21.51 13.19
CA VAL A 254 10.23 -21.02 12.10
C VAL A 254 10.74 -22.12 11.19
N LYS A 255 10.94 -23.35 11.68
CA LYS A 255 11.42 -24.46 10.84
C LYS A 255 10.42 -24.81 9.75
N ASP A 256 9.13 -24.84 10.08
CA ASP A 256 8.05 -25.27 9.19
C ASP A 256 7.41 -24.09 8.44
N THR A 257 7.71 -22.85 8.81
CA THR A 257 7.15 -21.66 8.19
C THR A 257 7.94 -21.23 6.96
N THR A 258 7.25 -21.00 5.85
CA THR A 258 7.84 -20.52 4.58
C THR A 258 7.71 -18.99 4.42
N LEU A 259 6.61 -18.41 4.92
CA LEU A 259 6.30 -17.00 4.73
C LEU A 259 6.21 -16.27 6.06
N PHE A 260 6.89 -15.13 6.15
CA PHE A 260 6.83 -14.22 7.29
C PHE A 260 6.36 -12.86 6.81
N SER A 261 5.24 -12.39 7.34
CA SER A 261 4.56 -11.18 6.89
C SER A 261 4.35 -10.18 8.02
N LYS A 262 4.04 -8.91 7.69
CA LYS A 262 3.88 -7.81 8.65
C LYS A 262 5.06 -7.66 9.61
N LEU A 263 6.27 -7.92 9.13
CA LEU A 263 7.50 -7.69 9.90
C LEU A 263 7.80 -6.18 9.95
N THR A 264 8.26 -5.70 11.10
CA THR A 264 8.63 -4.28 11.34
C THR A 264 10.13 -4.15 11.56
#